data_fde8a5c288aa27e34da5fd9b1b0e1352
#
_entry.id   fde8a5c288aa27e34da5fd9b1b0e1352
#
_cell.length_a   1.000
_cell.length_b   1.000
_cell.length_c   1.000
_cell.angle_alpha   90.00
_cell.angle_beta   90.00
_cell.angle_gamma   90.00
#
_symmetry.space_group_name_H-M   'P 1'
#
loop_
_entity.id
_entity.type
_entity.pdbx_description
1 polymer ?
#
loop_
_entity_poly.entity_id
_entity_poly.type
_entity_poly.pdbx_seq_one_letter_code
_entity_poly.pdbx_strand_id
1 'polypeptide(L)'
;MTLAVELKNISKIYDNVNALKNVNLKISDGEFFSLLGPSGSGKTTCLKIIAGFEQANQGYVYLFGDEVSNVPPYKRKVNTVFQDYALFPHMSVGQNIGYSLKIRNISKTEQQQQVKEILEIVKLSGYEDRRTNQLSGGQKQRVALARSLINKPKVLLLDEPLGALDLKLREQMQVELKVLQRQFNITFIYITHDQQEALSMSDRIAVFNEGNIEQVDTPANIYLSPKSSFIANFVGTTNVINKDIASNNFKLTKSFSIRPENISIIKSDKNYDYNCSGSVIESQFQGSLYKIILKTSFNQQFIINSKQPYEINSNIKFGWLEKDIIIFD
;
A
#
# COMPACT_ATOMS: atom_id res chain seq x y z
N MET A 1 -13.89 -19.44 -3.79
CA MET A 1 -12.71 -19.06 -2.99
C MET A 1 -13.17 -18.77 -1.57
N THR A 2 -12.44 -19.29 -0.58
CA THR A 2 -12.74 -19.01 0.84
C THR A 2 -12.36 -17.59 1.17
N LEU A 3 -13.22 -16.84 1.89
CA LEU A 3 -12.89 -15.52 2.37
C LEU A 3 -12.18 -15.64 3.72
N ALA A 4 -11.00 -15.01 3.84
CA ALA A 4 -10.28 -14.90 5.10
C ALA A 4 -10.88 -13.80 5.98
N VAL A 5 -11.22 -12.64 5.37
CA VAL A 5 -11.83 -11.50 6.07
C VAL A 5 -12.98 -10.95 5.25
N GLU A 6 -14.12 -10.68 5.91
CA GLU A 6 -15.23 -9.94 5.31
C GLU A 6 -15.69 -8.86 6.29
N LEU A 7 -15.78 -7.64 5.79
CA LEU A 7 -16.37 -6.48 6.48
C LEU A 7 -17.70 -6.15 5.81
N LYS A 8 -18.76 -6.04 6.61
CA LYS A 8 -20.11 -5.69 6.13
C LYS A 8 -20.59 -4.42 6.80
N ASN A 9 -20.74 -3.36 6.01
CA ASN A 9 -21.31 -2.07 6.41
C ASN A 9 -20.63 -1.45 7.64
N ILE A 10 -19.30 -1.59 7.74
CA ILE A 10 -18.52 -1.11 8.88
C ILE A 10 -18.51 0.42 8.89
N SER A 11 -19.01 0.98 9.99
CA SER A 11 -18.91 2.41 10.28
C SER A 11 -18.27 2.64 11.65
N LYS A 12 -17.39 3.65 11.74
CA LYS A 12 -16.72 4.05 12.98
C LYS A 12 -16.68 5.56 13.10
N ILE A 13 -17.13 6.04 14.25
CA ILE A 13 -17.14 7.46 14.59
C ILE A 13 -16.31 7.63 15.87
N TYR A 14 -15.41 8.60 15.89
CA TYR A 14 -14.70 9.05 17.07
C TYR A 14 -15.15 10.50 17.34
N ASP A 15 -15.80 10.74 18.45
CA ASP A 15 -16.42 12.01 18.77
C ASP A 15 -17.29 12.53 17.60
N ASN A 16 -16.78 13.48 16.80
CA ASN A 16 -17.47 14.04 15.64
C ASN A 16 -16.82 13.66 14.30
N VAL A 17 -15.82 12.75 14.29
CA VAL A 17 -15.10 12.37 13.07
C VAL A 17 -15.55 11.00 12.60
N ASN A 18 -16.12 10.92 11.40
CA ASN A 18 -16.45 9.68 10.73
C ASN A 18 -15.17 9.03 10.16
N ALA A 19 -14.51 8.19 10.97
CA ALA A 19 -13.28 7.51 10.57
C ALA A 19 -13.49 6.41 9.52
N LEU A 20 -14.66 5.73 9.55
CA LEU A 20 -15.10 4.78 8.52
C LEU A 20 -16.58 5.00 8.22
N LYS A 21 -16.94 4.96 6.93
CA LYS A 21 -18.29 5.24 6.42
C LYS A 21 -18.78 4.06 5.58
N ASN A 22 -19.56 3.17 6.19
CA ASN A 22 -20.19 2.04 5.49
C ASN A 22 -19.23 1.17 4.67
N VAL A 23 -18.07 0.84 5.24
CA VAL A 23 -17.01 0.10 4.56
C VAL A 23 -17.43 -1.35 4.36
N ASN A 24 -17.37 -1.81 3.09
CA ASN A 24 -17.58 -3.19 2.68
C ASN A 24 -16.32 -3.70 2.02
N LEU A 25 -15.78 -4.84 2.51
CA LEU A 25 -14.52 -5.38 2.03
C LEU A 25 -14.52 -6.91 2.10
N LYS A 26 -13.97 -7.55 1.06
CA LYS A 26 -13.78 -9.00 1.01
C LYS A 26 -12.34 -9.32 0.63
N ILE A 27 -11.66 -10.09 1.48
CA ILE A 27 -10.26 -10.50 1.30
C ILE A 27 -10.24 -12.02 1.24
N SER A 28 -9.62 -12.57 0.21
CA SER A 28 -9.53 -14.01 -0.01
C SER A 28 -8.47 -14.66 0.88
N ASP A 29 -8.61 -15.96 1.14
CA ASP A 29 -7.60 -16.72 1.87
C ASP A 29 -6.29 -16.81 1.05
N GLY A 30 -5.15 -16.61 1.71
CA GLY A 30 -3.83 -16.60 1.09
C GLY A 30 -3.52 -15.35 0.25
N GLU A 31 -4.35 -14.31 0.29
CA GLU A 31 -4.17 -13.07 -0.48
C GLU A 31 -3.19 -12.12 0.24
N PHE A 32 -2.32 -11.45 -0.53
CA PHE A 32 -1.60 -10.26 -0.07
C PHE A 32 -2.43 -9.02 -0.41
N PHE A 33 -3.15 -8.50 0.55
CA PHE A 33 -4.10 -7.41 0.37
C PHE A 33 -3.61 -6.11 1.01
N SER A 34 -3.53 -5.01 0.25
CA SER A 34 -3.12 -3.73 0.81
C SER A 34 -4.27 -2.74 1.00
N LEU A 35 -4.19 -2.00 2.11
CA LEU A 35 -4.99 -0.80 2.38
C LEU A 35 -4.08 0.40 2.10
N LEU A 36 -4.33 1.11 1.01
CA LEU A 36 -3.56 2.26 0.55
C LEU A 36 -4.39 3.55 0.68
N GLY A 37 -3.78 4.67 1.03
CA GLY A 37 -4.48 5.95 1.09
C GLY A 37 -3.70 6.98 1.90
N PRO A 38 -4.09 8.26 1.88
CA PRO A 38 -3.45 9.31 2.66
C PRO A 38 -3.58 9.09 4.17
N SER A 39 -2.76 9.80 4.94
CA SER A 39 -2.88 9.79 6.41
C SER A 39 -4.28 10.26 6.83
N GLY A 40 -4.86 9.61 7.85
CA GLY A 40 -6.20 9.92 8.34
C GLY A 40 -7.36 9.36 7.48
N SER A 41 -7.11 8.61 6.41
CA SER A 41 -8.17 8.05 5.55
C SER A 41 -8.96 6.87 6.16
N GLY A 42 -8.59 6.37 7.35
CA GLY A 42 -9.31 5.29 8.05
C GLY A 42 -8.64 3.92 8.04
N LYS A 43 -7.50 3.71 7.36
CA LYS A 43 -6.81 2.43 7.22
C LYS A 43 -6.47 1.74 8.55
N THR A 44 -5.78 2.45 9.45
CA THR A 44 -5.41 1.93 10.78
C THR A 44 -6.65 1.63 11.63
N THR A 45 -7.71 2.44 11.53
CA THR A 45 -9.01 2.17 12.19
C THR A 45 -9.62 0.88 11.67
N CYS A 46 -9.63 0.69 10.34
CA CYS A 46 -10.11 -0.54 9.70
C CYS A 46 -9.32 -1.77 10.19
N LEU A 47 -7.98 -1.69 10.21
CA LEU A 47 -7.13 -2.76 10.70
C LEU A 47 -7.38 -3.06 12.20
N LYS A 48 -7.50 -2.04 13.05
CA LYS A 48 -7.81 -2.21 14.47
C LYS A 48 -9.15 -2.90 14.71
N ILE A 49 -10.16 -2.62 13.87
CA ILE A 49 -11.46 -3.29 13.92
C ILE A 49 -11.33 -4.76 13.52
N ILE A 50 -10.57 -5.09 12.47
CA ILE A 50 -10.29 -6.49 12.07
C ILE A 50 -9.54 -7.23 13.20
N ALA A 51 -8.56 -6.58 13.82
CA ALA A 51 -7.79 -7.12 14.94
C ALA A 51 -8.61 -7.29 16.22
N GLY A 52 -9.71 -6.54 16.38
CA GLY A 52 -10.51 -6.49 17.59
C GLY A 52 -10.00 -5.57 18.68
N PHE A 53 -9.02 -4.69 18.37
CA PHE A 53 -8.56 -3.64 19.27
C PHE A 53 -9.53 -2.46 19.30
N GLU A 54 -10.43 -2.37 18.34
CA GLU A 54 -11.45 -1.34 18.22
C GLU A 54 -12.77 -1.98 17.81
N GLN A 55 -13.88 -1.46 18.33
CA GLN A 55 -15.23 -1.88 17.94
C GLN A 55 -15.82 -0.93 16.93
N ALA A 56 -16.48 -1.46 15.91
CA ALA A 56 -17.28 -0.66 14.98
C ALA A 56 -18.53 -0.12 15.68
N ASN A 57 -19.02 1.05 15.28
CA ASN A 57 -20.32 1.54 15.72
C ASN A 57 -21.46 0.83 14.99
N GLN A 58 -21.22 0.40 13.75
CA GLN A 58 -22.17 -0.36 12.93
C GLN A 58 -21.45 -1.38 12.07
N GLY A 59 -22.16 -2.41 11.67
CA GLY A 59 -21.68 -3.46 10.77
C GLY A 59 -21.05 -4.65 11.49
N TYR A 60 -20.55 -5.60 10.68
CA TYR A 60 -20.08 -6.91 11.16
C TYR A 60 -18.73 -7.26 10.54
N VAL A 61 -17.90 -7.94 11.34
CA VAL A 61 -16.60 -8.49 10.94
C VAL A 61 -16.67 -10.00 10.95
N TYR A 62 -16.27 -10.62 9.84
CA TYR A 62 -16.18 -12.09 9.73
C TYR A 62 -14.74 -12.50 9.47
N LEU A 63 -14.28 -13.56 10.13
CA LEU A 63 -13.01 -14.24 9.87
C LEU A 63 -13.31 -15.70 9.50
N PHE A 64 -12.98 -16.09 8.27
CA PHE A 64 -13.25 -17.43 7.73
C PHE A 64 -14.73 -17.86 7.88
N GLY A 65 -15.65 -16.90 7.73
CA GLY A 65 -17.09 -17.11 7.84
C GLY A 65 -17.64 -16.99 9.26
N ASP A 66 -16.80 -17.03 10.29
CA ASP A 66 -17.19 -16.83 11.70
C ASP A 66 -17.36 -15.34 12.00
N GLU A 67 -18.48 -14.92 12.57
CA GLU A 67 -18.65 -13.55 13.05
C GLU A 67 -17.80 -13.31 14.30
N VAL A 68 -16.96 -12.25 14.23
CA VAL A 68 -16.02 -11.91 15.32
C VAL A 68 -16.17 -10.48 15.84
N SER A 69 -17.26 -9.79 15.51
CA SER A 69 -17.46 -8.36 15.86
C SER A 69 -17.26 -8.10 17.35
N ASN A 70 -17.75 -9.00 18.22
CA ASN A 70 -17.64 -8.90 19.68
C ASN A 70 -16.59 -9.83 20.30
N VAL A 71 -15.77 -10.50 19.45
CA VAL A 71 -14.72 -11.40 19.95
C VAL A 71 -13.48 -10.58 20.32
N PRO A 72 -12.93 -10.72 21.53
CA PRO A 72 -11.75 -9.96 21.94
C PRO A 72 -10.51 -10.35 21.13
N PRO A 73 -9.50 -9.46 21.02
CA PRO A 73 -8.32 -9.65 20.14
C PRO A 73 -7.61 -10.98 20.35
N TYR A 74 -7.38 -11.38 21.60
CA TYR A 74 -6.63 -12.60 21.95
C TYR A 74 -7.35 -13.91 21.57
N LYS A 75 -8.63 -13.87 21.22
CA LYS A 75 -9.40 -15.02 20.74
C LYS A 75 -9.57 -15.03 19.21
N ARG A 76 -9.18 -13.95 18.51
CA ARG A 76 -9.25 -13.90 17.04
C ARG A 76 -8.06 -14.66 16.43
N LYS A 77 -8.29 -15.32 15.30
CA LYS A 77 -7.26 -16.08 14.57
C LYS A 77 -6.39 -15.15 13.69
N VAL A 78 -6.02 -13.99 14.21
CA VAL A 78 -5.19 -12.98 13.56
C VAL A 78 -4.03 -12.57 14.46
N ASN A 79 -2.90 -12.19 13.87
CA ASN A 79 -1.80 -11.54 14.59
C ASN A 79 -1.52 -10.18 13.97
N THR A 80 -0.96 -9.26 14.75
CA THR A 80 -0.66 -7.89 14.30
C THR A 80 0.81 -7.56 14.51
N VAL A 81 1.44 -6.97 13.50
CA VAL A 81 2.73 -6.28 13.58
C VAL A 81 2.44 -4.79 13.54
N PHE A 82 2.79 -4.08 14.61
CA PHE A 82 2.58 -2.65 14.76
C PHE A 82 3.74 -1.85 14.13
N GLN A 83 3.50 -0.59 13.82
CA GLN A 83 4.44 0.33 13.19
C GLN A 83 5.74 0.51 14.02
N ASP A 84 5.65 0.53 15.34
CA ASP A 84 6.77 0.61 16.29
C ASP A 84 7.37 -0.75 16.67
N TYR A 85 6.90 -1.84 15.97
CA TYR A 85 7.25 -3.23 16.22
C TYR A 85 6.79 -3.78 17.58
N ALA A 86 6.49 -2.93 18.57
CA ALA A 86 6.05 -3.27 19.93
C ALA A 86 6.86 -4.41 20.59
N LEU A 87 8.19 -4.41 20.42
CA LEU A 87 9.05 -5.40 21.05
C LEU A 87 9.18 -5.12 22.55
N PHE A 88 9.21 -6.17 23.36
CA PHE A 88 9.44 -6.07 24.81
C PHE A 88 10.90 -5.68 25.08
N PRO A 89 11.20 -4.46 25.57
CA PRO A 89 12.57 -3.96 25.65
C PRO A 89 13.42 -4.68 26.72
N HIS A 90 12.79 -5.27 27.71
CA HIS A 90 13.44 -6.00 28.79
C HIS A 90 13.72 -7.48 28.45
N MET A 91 13.23 -7.97 27.33
CA MET A 91 13.39 -9.34 26.86
C MET A 91 14.46 -9.46 25.78
N SER A 92 15.09 -10.64 25.67
CA SER A 92 15.94 -10.99 24.53
C SER A 92 15.09 -11.24 23.28
N VAL A 93 15.76 -11.39 22.12
CA VAL A 93 15.12 -11.75 20.85
C VAL A 93 14.36 -13.08 20.99
N GLY A 94 15.02 -14.12 21.50
CA GLY A 94 14.38 -15.42 21.72
C GLY A 94 13.18 -15.35 22.66
N GLN A 95 13.30 -14.56 23.74
CA GLN A 95 12.18 -14.34 24.69
C GLN A 95 11.02 -13.58 24.06
N ASN A 96 11.29 -12.56 23.22
CA ASN A 96 10.24 -11.85 22.47
C ASN A 96 9.47 -12.81 21.56
N ILE A 97 10.18 -13.60 20.77
CA ILE A 97 9.58 -14.53 19.81
C ILE A 97 8.83 -15.65 20.54
N GLY A 98 9.47 -16.27 21.55
CA GLY A 98 8.89 -17.40 22.31
C GLY A 98 7.82 -17.01 23.32
N TYR A 99 7.49 -15.71 23.50
CA TYR A 99 6.58 -15.23 24.53
C TYR A 99 5.20 -15.90 24.47
N SER A 100 4.62 -16.00 23.31
CA SER A 100 3.31 -16.65 23.11
C SER A 100 3.33 -18.16 23.38
N LEU A 101 4.44 -18.83 23.10
CA LEU A 101 4.61 -20.25 23.37
C LEU A 101 4.68 -20.50 24.90
N LYS A 102 5.37 -19.59 25.62
CA LYS A 102 5.42 -19.62 27.09
C LYS A 102 4.02 -19.48 27.72
N ILE A 103 3.19 -18.54 27.24
CA ILE A 103 1.82 -18.36 27.73
C ILE A 103 0.97 -19.62 27.49
N ARG A 104 1.22 -20.33 26.39
CA ARG A 104 0.52 -21.59 26.07
C ARG A 104 1.09 -22.81 26.80
N ASN A 105 2.02 -22.61 27.74
CA ASN A 105 2.67 -23.67 28.51
C ASN A 105 3.38 -24.73 27.66
N ILE A 106 3.92 -24.35 26.49
CA ILE A 106 4.76 -25.21 25.66
C ILE A 106 6.06 -25.49 26.43
N SER A 107 6.61 -26.72 26.32
CA SER A 107 7.85 -27.08 27.00
C SER A 107 9.02 -26.19 26.59
N LYS A 108 9.97 -25.93 27.52
CA LYS A 108 11.11 -25.04 27.27
C LYS A 108 11.98 -25.51 26.08
N THR A 109 12.16 -26.82 25.97
CA THR A 109 12.91 -27.43 24.85
C THR A 109 12.23 -27.17 23.53
N GLU A 110 10.93 -27.37 23.45
CA GLU A 110 10.13 -27.13 22.25
C GLU A 110 10.06 -25.63 21.89
N GLN A 111 9.96 -24.73 22.90
CA GLN A 111 10.05 -23.29 22.68
C GLN A 111 11.39 -22.92 22.01
N GLN A 112 12.52 -23.43 22.53
CA GLN A 112 13.85 -23.16 21.99
C GLN A 112 13.97 -23.65 20.55
N GLN A 113 13.45 -24.84 20.25
CA GLN A 113 13.47 -25.41 18.91
C GLN A 113 12.68 -24.54 17.92
N GLN A 114 11.41 -24.20 18.26
CA GLN A 114 10.56 -23.38 17.40
C GLN A 114 11.13 -21.96 17.21
N VAL A 115 11.72 -21.36 18.25
CA VAL A 115 12.38 -20.05 18.16
C VAL A 115 13.58 -20.11 17.21
N LYS A 116 14.39 -21.17 17.29
CA LYS A 116 15.55 -21.36 16.39
C LYS A 116 15.09 -21.49 14.93
N GLU A 117 14.08 -22.30 14.66
CA GLU A 117 13.52 -22.51 13.32
C GLU A 117 12.98 -21.19 12.72
N ILE A 118 12.21 -20.42 13.49
CA ILE A 118 11.66 -19.17 12.96
C ILE A 118 12.74 -18.09 12.77
N LEU A 119 13.79 -18.06 13.62
CA LEU A 119 14.92 -17.16 13.45
C LEU A 119 15.72 -17.46 12.18
N GLU A 120 15.86 -18.73 11.82
CA GLU A 120 16.47 -19.13 10.56
C GLU A 120 15.68 -18.62 9.36
N ILE A 121 14.34 -18.77 9.40
CA ILE A 121 13.45 -18.30 8.35
C ILE A 121 13.55 -16.79 8.14
N VAL A 122 13.64 -16.01 9.23
CA VAL A 122 13.76 -14.53 9.13
C VAL A 122 15.23 -14.08 9.02
N LYS A 123 16.19 -14.98 8.78
CA LYS A 123 17.63 -14.71 8.61
C LYS A 123 18.26 -14.00 9.82
N LEU A 124 17.93 -14.43 11.02
CA LEU A 124 18.47 -13.95 12.28
C LEU A 124 19.01 -15.10 13.15
N SER A 125 19.54 -16.17 12.55
CA SER A 125 20.18 -17.28 13.29
C SER A 125 21.29 -16.77 14.22
N GLY A 126 21.31 -17.25 15.46
CA GLY A 126 22.31 -16.86 16.45
C GLY A 126 22.04 -15.52 17.16
N TYR A 127 20.82 -14.95 17.00
CA TYR A 127 20.42 -13.70 17.66
C TYR A 127 19.58 -13.92 18.92
N GLU A 128 19.38 -15.15 19.36
CA GLU A 128 18.45 -15.55 20.44
C GLU A 128 18.66 -14.76 21.73
N ASP A 129 19.93 -14.54 22.10
CA ASP A 129 20.31 -13.91 23.37
C ASP A 129 20.49 -12.39 23.28
N ARG A 130 20.46 -11.82 22.07
CA ARG A 130 20.60 -10.36 21.90
C ARG A 130 19.42 -9.60 22.49
N ARG A 131 19.70 -8.40 23.00
CA ARG A 131 18.67 -7.47 23.46
C ARG A 131 18.13 -6.64 22.29
N THR A 132 16.90 -6.18 22.41
CA THR A 132 16.24 -5.38 21.35
C THR A 132 16.96 -4.06 21.02
N ASN A 133 17.67 -3.47 21.99
CA ASN A 133 18.46 -2.25 21.80
C ASN A 133 19.76 -2.47 21.00
N GLN A 134 20.17 -3.71 20.80
CA GLN A 134 21.35 -4.09 20.01
C GLN A 134 21.01 -4.35 18.53
N LEU A 135 19.74 -4.13 18.14
CA LEU A 135 19.23 -4.45 16.81
C LEU A 135 19.06 -3.19 15.96
N SER A 136 19.39 -3.30 14.65
CA SER A 136 18.98 -2.30 13.65
C SER A 136 17.45 -2.30 13.46
N GLY A 137 16.91 -1.26 12.79
CA GLY A 137 15.48 -1.17 12.47
C GLY A 137 14.96 -2.40 11.73
N GLY A 138 15.64 -2.84 10.67
CA GLY A 138 15.26 -4.04 9.92
C GLY A 138 15.36 -5.33 10.73
N GLN A 139 16.34 -5.44 11.65
CA GLN A 139 16.41 -6.58 12.55
C GLN A 139 15.25 -6.60 13.56
N LYS A 140 14.86 -5.44 14.11
CA LYS A 140 13.68 -5.32 14.99
C LYS A 140 12.41 -5.75 14.26
N GLN A 141 12.25 -5.32 13.02
CA GLN A 141 11.12 -5.73 12.17
C GLN A 141 11.07 -7.25 11.96
N ARG A 142 12.21 -7.87 11.62
CA ARG A 142 12.28 -9.34 11.45
C ARG A 142 11.94 -10.08 12.74
N VAL A 143 12.36 -9.56 13.90
CA VAL A 143 11.97 -10.11 15.21
C VAL A 143 10.46 -9.99 15.45
N ALA A 144 9.84 -8.84 15.11
CA ALA A 144 8.39 -8.65 15.24
C ALA A 144 7.60 -9.58 14.30
N LEU A 145 8.08 -9.77 13.07
CA LEU A 145 7.53 -10.75 12.13
C LEU A 145 7.65 -12.17 12.68
N ALA A 146 8.83 -12.58 13.14
CA ALA A 146 9.07 -13.90 13.73
C ALA A 146 8.15 -14.16 14.92
N ARG A 147 7.99 -13.16 15.83
CA ARG A 147 7.07 -13.23 16.97
C ARG A 147 5.61 -13.43 16.55
N SER A 148 5.22 -12.86 15.42
CA SER A 148 3.87 -13.01 14.89
C SER A 148 3.69 -14.35 14.16
N LEU A 149 4.69 -14.79 13.38
CA LEU A 149 4.66 -16.01 12.57
C LEU A 149 4.75 -17.30 13.39
N ILE A 150 5.45 -17.29 14.53
CA ILE A 150 5.60 -18.48 15.39
C ILE A 150 4.26 -19.05 15.86
N ASN A 151 3.21 -18.21 15.90
CA ASN A 151 1.86 -18.60 16.22
C ASN A 151 1.11 -19.28 15.08
N LYS A 152 1.71 -19.34 13.88
CA LYS A 152 1.08 -19.86 12.65
C LYS A 152 -0.31 -19.25 12.40
N PRO A 153 -0.43 -17.90 12.39
CA PRO A 153 -1.71 -17.24 12.19
C PRO A 153 -2.23 -17.50 10.78
N LYS A 154 -3.55 -17.51 10.60
CA LYS A 154 -4.15 -17.55 9.26
C LYS A 154 -4.18 -16.17 8.58
N VAL A 155 -4.26 -15.11 9.38
CA VAL A 155 -4.24 -13.71 8.90
C VAL A 155 -3.17 -12.95 9.67
N LEU A 156 -2.31 -12.23 8.96
CA LEU A 156 -1.31 -11.32 9.52
C LEU A 156 -1.63 -9.89 9.12
N LEU A 157 -1.83 -9.05 10.12
CA LEU A 157 -2.09 -7.62 9.97
C LEU A 157 -0.79 -6.84 10.14
N LEU A 158 -0.46 -5.97 9.21
CA LEU A 158 0.80 -5.24 9.15
C LEU A 158 0.48 -3.73 9.04
N ASP A 159 0.75 -2.97 10.11
CA ASP A 159 0.48 -1.52 10.16
C ASP A 159 1.76 -0.74 9.86
N GLU A 160 1.94 -0.29 8.62
CA GLU A 160 3.09 0.47 8.09
C GLU A 160 4.46 -0.13 8.49
N PRO A 161 4.69 -1.44 8.32
CA PRO A 161 5.84 -2.09 8.92
C PRO A 161 7.19 -1.67 8.34
N LEU A 162 7.22 -1.06 7.13
CA LEU A 162 8.45 -0.65 6.44
C LEU A 162 8.75 0.86 6.57
N GLY A 163 7.87 1.65 7.20
CA GLY A 163 7.95 3.11 7.22
C GLY A 163 9.23 3.68 7.85
N ALA A 164 9.84 2.96 8.80
CA ALA A 164 11.04 3.39 9.51
C ALA A 164 12.37 2.94 8.87
N LEU A 165 12.33 2.28 7.70
CA LEU A 165 13.50 1.74 7.02
C LEU A 165 14.01 2.67 5.92
N ASP A 166 15.35 2.65 5.69
CA ASP A 166 15.95 3.25 4.50
C ASP A 166 15.48 2.56 3.21
N LEU A 167 15.65 3.23 2.07
CA LEU A 167 15.11 2.77 0.78
C LEU A 167 15.59 1.38 0.40
N LYS A 168 16.92 1.12 0.49
CA LYS A 168 17.50 -0.16 0.06
C LYS A 168 17.02 -1.32 0.92
N LEU A 169 16.97 -1.12 2.23
CA LEU A 169 16.48 -2.12 3.17
C LEU A 169 14.97 -2.35 2.99
N ARG A 170 14.20 -1.29 2.71
CA ARG A 170 12.77 -1.35 2.41
C ARG A 170 12.49 -2.23 1.19
N GLU A 171 13.18 -2.00 0.07
CA GLU A 171 13.05 -2.81 -1.15
C GLU A 171 13.38 -4.29 -0.88
N GLN A 172 14.45 -4.57 -0.13
CA GLN A 172 14.79 -5.93 0.26
C GLN A 172 13.69 -6.58 1.10
N MET A 173 13.13 -5.85 2.07
CA MET A 173 12.09 -6.35 2.96
C MET A 173 10.76 -6.59 2.24
N GLN A 174 10.42 -5.79 1.20
CA GLN A 174 9.25 -6.04 0.35
C GLN A 174 9.32 -7.43 -0.30
N VAL A 175 10.46 -7.77 -0.89
CA VAL A 175 10.67 -9.09 -1.50
C VAL A 175 10.55 -10.20 -0.46
N GLU A 176 11.17 -10.01 0.71
CA GLU A 176 11.14 -11.01 1.79
C GLU A 176 9.72 -11.23 2.34
N LEU A 177 8.93 -10.15 2.54
CA LEU A 177 7.55 -10.27 2.99
C LEU A 177 6.68 -11.07 2.00
N LYS A 178 6.85 -10.84 0.70
CA LYS A 178 6.11 -11.60 -0.33
C LYS A 178 6.53 -13.08 -0.35
N VAL A 179 7.81 -13.38 -0.16
CA VAL A 179 8.32 -14.76 -0.05
C VAL A 179 7.74 -15.45 1.18
N LEU A 180 7.78 -14.78 2.35
CA LEU A 180 7.23 -15.32 3.60
C LEU A 180 5.71 -15.58 3.49
N GLN A 181 4.97 -14.64 2.91
CA GLN A 181 3.53 -14.78 2.71
C GLN A 181 3.20 -16.05 1.88
N ARG A 182 3.91 -16.27 0.78
CA ARG A 182 3.73 -17.46 -0.06
C ARG A 182 4.17 -18.74 0.64
N GLN A 183 5.33 -18.73 1.32
CA GLN A 183 5.88 -19.89 2.02
C GLN A 183 4.94 -20.40 3.11
N PHE A 184 4.33 -19.49 3.87
CA PHE A 184 3.42 -19.85 4.96
C PHE A 184 1.95 -19.95 4.53
N ASN A 185 1.63 -19.59 3.29
CA ASN A 185 0.26 -19.51 2.77
C ASN A 185 -0.68 -18.72 3.70
N ILE A 186 -0.21 -17.57 4.18
CA ILE A 186 -0.93 -16.70 5.13
C ILE A 186 -1.58 -15.56 4.36
N THR A 187 -2.78 -15.16 4.75
CA THR A 187 -3.41 -13.92 4.27
C THR A 187 -2.72 -12.72 4.93
N PHE A 188 -2.15 -11.80 4.14
CA PHE A 188 -1.58 -10.55 4.63
C PHE A 188 -2.55 -9.40 4.39
N ILE A 189 -2.79 -8.59 5.43
CA ILE A 189 -3.45 -7.29 5.31
C ILE A 189 -2.41 -6.23 5.68
N TYR A 190 -2.00 -5.48 4.67
CA TYR A 190 -0.86 -4.58 4.73
C TYR A 190 -1.30 -3.13 4.60
N ILE A 191 -1.06 -2.31 5.61
CA ILE A 191 -1.29 -0.87 5.53
C ILE A 191 -0.01 -0.18 5.07
N THR A 192 -0.16 0.71 4.11
CA THR A 192 0.90 1.62 3.70
C THR A 192 0.31 2.93 3.15
N HIS A 193 1.10 3.98 3.20
CA HIS A 193 0.89 5.21 2.45
C HIS A 193 1.84 5.30 1.23
N ASP A 194 2.78 4.35 1.11
CA ASP A 194 3.71 4.24 -0.02
C ASP A 194 3.06 3.46 -1.17
N GLN A 195 2.92 4.14 -2.30
CA GLN A 195 2.29 3.58 -3.49
C GLN A 195 3.11 2.45 -4.11
N GLN A 196 4.46 2.57 -4.07
CA GLN A 196 5.35 1.56 -4.63
C GLN A 196 5.24 0.25 -3.87
N GLU A 197 5.13 0.31 -2.53
CA GLU A 197 4.90 -0.88 -1.71
C GLU A 197 3.61 -1.58 -2.10
N ALA A 198 2.50 -0.83 -2.16
CA ALA A 198 1.19 -1.39 -2.51
C ALA A 198 1.20 -2.00 -3.93
N LEU A 199 1.74 -1.28 -4.92
CA LEU A 199 1.78 -1.74 -6.31
C LEU A 199 2.67 -2.96 -6.52
N SER A 200 3.80 -3.06 -5.79
CA SER A 200 4.79 -4.14 -5.99
C SER A 200 4.43 -5.44 -5.28
N MET A 201 3.78 -5.38 -4.13
CA MET A 201 3.57 -6.56 -3.28
C MET A 201 2.15 -7.14 -3.35
N SER A 202 1.13 -6.32 -3.65
CA SER A 202 -0.25 -6.73 -3.47
C SER A 202 -0.81 -7.56 -4.60
N ASP A 203 -1.70 -8.48 -4.28
CA ASP A 203 -2.56 -9.14 -5.25
C ASP A 203 -3.77 -8.25 -5.56
N ARG A 204 -4.32 -7.56 -4.54
CA ARG A 204 -5.32 -6.50 -4.67
C ARG A 204 -5.06 -5.36 -3.68
N ILE A 205 -5.54 -4.17 -4.03
CA ILE A 205 -5.40 -2.94 -3.24
C ILE A 205 -6.79 -2.34 -3.03
N ALA A 206 -7.10 -1.96 -1.78
CA ALA A 206 -8.19 -1.04 -1.48
C ALA A 206 -7.64 0.37 -1.29
N VAL A 207 -8.08 1.30 -2.11
CA VAL A 207 -7.71 2.72 -1.99
C VAL A 207 -8.72 3.40 -1.07
N PHE A 208 -8.22 3.88 0.07
CA PHE A 208 -9.01 4.59 1.09
C PHE A 208 -8.91 6.10 0.91
N ASN A 209 -10.05 6.78 1.06
CA ASN A 209 -10.14 8.23 1.10
C ASN A 209 -11.27 8.66 2.04
N GLU A 210 -10.99 9.54 3.00
CA GLU A 210 -11.98 10.14 3.93
C GLU A 210 -12.97 9.15 4.56
N GLY A 211 -12.46 7.97 4.96
CA GLY A 211 -13.26 6.92 5.60
C GLY A 211 -14.03 6.00 4.64
N ASN A 212 -13.91 6.20 3.33
CA ASN A 212 -14.50 5.37 2.28
C ASN A 212 -13.46 4.53 1.55
N ILE A 213 -13.91 3.47 0.88
CA ILE A 213 -13.12 2.75 -0.12
C ILE A 213 -13.53 3.27 -1.51
N GLU A 214 -12.61 3.93 -2.19
CA GLU A 214 -12.81 4.48 -3.54
C GLU A 214 -12.78 3.40 -4.62
N GLN A 215 -11.85 2.45 -4.50
CA GLN A 215 -11.68 1.33 -5.44
C GLN A 215 -11.00 0.16 -4.76
N VAL A 216 -11.41 -1.06 -5.11
CA VAL A 216 -10.71 -2.30 -4.79
C VAL A 216 -10.42 -3.02 -6.10
N ASP A 217 -9.13 -3.20 -6.43
CA ASP A 217 -8.73 -3.85 -7.68
C ASP A 217 -7.30 -4.38 -7.62
N THR A 218 -6.84 -5.02 -8.70
CA THR A 218 -5.43 -5.37 -8.88
C THR A 218 -4.55 -4.11 -8.98
N PRO A 219 -3.25 -4.18 -8.63
CA PRO A 219 -2.33 -3.06 -8.80
C PRO A 219 -2.35 -2.43 -10.20
N ALA A 220 -2.38 -3.27 -11.24
CA ALA A 220 -2.43 -2.81 -12.61
C ALA A 220 -3.70 -2.00 -12.90
N ASN A 221 -4.87 -2.47 -12.47
CA ASN A 221 -6.13 -1.76 -12.70
C ASN A 221 -6.22 -0.45 -11.89
N ILE A 222 -5.70 -0.42 -10.65
CA ILE A 222 -5.63 0.82 -9.86
C ILE A 222 -4.80 1.89 -10.58
N TYR A 223 -3.71 1.49 -11.26
CA TYR A 223 -2.82 2.41 -11.97
C TYR A 223 -3.35 2.78 -13.37
N LEU A 224 -3.79 1.77 -14.16
CA LEU A 224 -4.15 1.93 -15.57
C LEU A 224 -5.62 2.33 -15.78
N SER A 225 -6.50 2.00 -14.83
CA SER A 225 -7.95 2.23 -14.92
C SER A 225 -8.52 2.76 -13.60
N PRO A 226 -7.98 3.88 -13.06
CA PRO A 226 -8.49 4.50 -11.84
C PRO A 226 -9.94 4.97 -12.05
N LYS A 227 -10.80 4.70 -11.06
CA LYS A 227 -12.23 5.05 -11.13
C LYS A 227 -12.52 6.54 -10.86
N SER A 228 -11.57 7.27 -10.29
CA SER A 228 -11.73 8.69 -9.99
C SER A 228 -10.44 9.47 -10.24
N SER A 229 -10.59 10.78 -10.44
CA SER A 229 -9.44 11.69 -10.54
C SER A 229 -8.60 11.70 -9.26
N PHE A 230 -9.21 11.44 -8.10
CA PHE A 230 -8.49 11.26 -6.84
C PHE A 230 -7.49 10.10 -6.95
N ILE A 231 -7.97 8.91 -7.37
CA ILE A 231 -7.09 7.73 -7.49
C ILE A 231 -5.99 7.98 -8.51
N ALA A 232 -6.33 8.56 -9.67
CA ALA A 232 -5.36 8.88 -10.72
C ALA A 232 -4.23 9.79 -10.21
N ASN A 233 -4.56 10.82 -9.42
CA ASN A 233 -3.60 11.73 -8.82
C ASN A 233 -2.84 11.13 -7.64
N PHE A 234 -3.53 10.29 -6.85
CA PHE A 234 -2.94 9.70 -5.65
C PHE A 234 -1.99 8.55 -6.01
N VAL A 235 -2.28 7.75 -7.04
CA VAL A 235 -1.45 6.59 -7.43
C VAL A 235 -0.61 6.92 -8.65
N GLY A 236 0.67 7.21 -8.41
CA GLY A 236 1.62 7.63 -9.46
C GLY A 236 1.44 9.07 -9.89
N THR A 237 2.29 9.49 -10.84
CA THR A 237 2.19 10.81 -11.47
C THR A 237 1.20 10.76 -12.63
N THR A 238 0.34 11.77 -12.76
CA THR A 238 -0.58 11.89 -13.91
C THR A 238 -0.82 13.36 -14.26
N ASN A 239 -1.24 13.60 -15.49
CA ASN A 239 -1.75 14.89 -15.93
C ASN A 239 -3.28 14.83 -15.94
N VAL A 240 -3.93 15.53 -15.00
CA VAL A 240 -5.39 15.62 -14.98
C VAL A 240 -5.83 16.89 -15.69
N ILE A 241 -6.70 16.74 -16.65
CA ILE A 241 -7.27 17.80 -17.46
C ILE A 241 -8.76 17.92 -17.12
N ASN A 242 -9.15 19.08 -16.60
CA ASN A 242 -10.54 19.33 -16.24
C ASN A 242 -11.44 19.44 -17.48
N LYS A 243 -12.75 19.33 -17.28
CA LYS A 243 -13.76 19.32 -18.34
C LYS A 243 -13.69 20.54 -19.23
N ASP A 244 -13.46 21.75 -18.68
CA ASP A 244 -13.46 22.98 -19.46
C ASP A 244 -12.26 23.02 -20.43
N ILE A 245 -11.08 22.65 -19.96
CA ILE A 245 -9.88 22.55 -20.82
C ILE A 245 -10.05 21.42 -21.84
N ALA A 246 -10.61 20.29 -21.41
CA ALA A 246 -10.84 19.13 -22.27
C ALA A 246 -11.77 19.47 -23.45
N SER A 247 -12.87 20.19 -23.18
CA SER A 247 -13.84 20.58 -24.22
C SER A 247 -13.30 21.65 -25.15
N ASN A 248 -12.62 22.66 -24.63
CA ASN A 248 -12.15 23.80 -25.40
C ASN A 248 -10.92 23.45 -26.30
N ASN A 249 -10.06 22.54 -25.83
CA ASN A 249 -8.78 22.27 -26.51
C ASN A 249 -8.71 20.89 -27.18
N PHE A 250 -9.49 19.91 -26.69
CA PHE A 250 -9.39 18.52 -27.16
C PHE A 250 -10.72 17.94 -27.65
N LYS A 251 -11.81 18.72 -27.66
CA LYS A 251 -13.17 18.29 -28.06
C LYS A 251 -13.73 17.11 -27.24
N LEU A 252 -13.25 16.95 -26.00
CA LEU A 252 -13.72 15.92 -25.06
C LEU A 252 -14.74 16.53 -24.10
N THR A 253 -15.85 15.84 -23.88
CA THR A 253 -16.98 16.35 -23.06
C THR A 253 -16.82 16.10 -21.56
N LYS A 254 -15.79 15.36 -21.17
CA LYS A 254 -15.51 14.94 -19.78
C LYS A 254 -14.06 15.26 -19.41
N SER A 255 -13.78 15.31 -18.12
CA SER A 255 -12.41 15.35 -17.59
C SER A 255 -11.67 14.07 -17.94
N PHE A 256 -10.37 14.19 -18.16
CA PHE A 256 -9.52 13.02 -18.41
C PHE A 256 -8.16 13.14 -17.74
N SER A 257 -7.47 12.04 -17.64
CA SER A 257 -6.05 12.03 -17.27
C SER A 257 -5.21 11.29 -18.30
N ILE A 258 -3.92 11.63 -18.31
CA ILE A 258 -2.91 10.96 -19.12
C ILE A 258 -1.61 10.79 -18.33
N ARG A 259 -1.03 9.60 -18.36
CA ARG A 259 0.23 9.31 -17.70
C ARG A 259 1.41 9.95 -18.45
N PRO A 260 2.45 10.47 -17.74
CA PRO A 260 3.63 11.07 -18.36
C PRO A 260 4.35 10.16 -19.35
N GLU A 261 4.37 8.85 -19.12
CA GLU A 261 4.99 7.85 -19.99
C GLU A 261 4.23 7.61 -21.29
N ASN A 262 2.96 7.97 -21.34
CA ASN A 262 2.12 7.86 -22.53
C ASN A 262 2.15 9.13 -23.43
N ILE A 263 2.81 10.18 -22.95
CA ILE A 263 2.99 11.41 -23.72
C ILE A 263 4.33 11.35 -24.45
N SER A 264 4.32 11.59 -25.75
CA SER A 264 5.51 11.62 -26.58
C SER A 264 5.83 13.04 -27.04
N ILE A 265 7.12 13.39 -27.05
CA ILE A 265 7.60 14.63 -27.64
C ILE A 265 7.67 14.43 -29.17
N ILE A 266 7.03 15.31 -29.91
CA ILE A 266 6.90 15.22 -31.38
C ILE A 266 8.16 15.78 -32.02
N LYS A 267 8.98 14.90 -32.65
CA LYS A 267 10.19 15.24 -33.39
C LYS A 267 10.05 15.06 -34.93
N SER A 268 8.97 14.39 -35.37
CA SER A 268 8.72 14.04 -36.77
C SER A 268 7.22 13.87 -36.99
N ASP A 269 6.76 13.62 -38.22
CA ASP A 269 5.36 13.52 -38.67
C ASP A 269 4.58 12.29 -38.13
N LYS A 270 4.88 11.87 -36.91
CA LYS A 270 4.11 10.82 -36.25
C LYS A 270 2.74 11.39 -35.87
N ASN A 271 1.66 10.76 -36.35
CA ASN A 271 0.32 11.17 -36.04
C ASN A 271 -0.05 10.77 -34.62
N TYR A 272 -0.52 11.72 -33.83
CA TYR A 272 -1.16 11.54 -32.52
C TYR A 272 -2.59 12.07 -32.64
N ASP A 273 -3.52 11.43 -31.92
CA ASP A 273 -4.92 11.85 -31.93
C ASP A 273 -5.08 13.22 -31.25
N TYR A 274 -4.25 13.47 -30.23
CA TYR A 274 -4.17 14.74 -29.54
C TYR A 274 -2.74 15.26 -29.54
N ASN A 275 -2.58 16.55 -29.83
CA ASN A 275 -1.29 17.23 -29.78
C ASN A 275 -1.41 18.61 -29.13
N CYS A 276 -0.32 19.06 -28.55
CA CYS A 276 -0.23 20.33 -27.86
C CYS A 276 1.18 20.90 -27.94
N SER A 277 1.31 22.19 -27.62
CA SER A 277 2.60 22.85 -27.47
C SER A 277 2.68 23.51 -26.08
N GLY A 278 3.86 23.49 -25.50
CA GLY A 278 4.10 24.13 -24.21
C GLY A 278 5.54 24.61 -24.08
N SER A 279 5.72 25.67 -23.28
CA SER A 279 7.02 26.15 -22.87
C SER A 279 7.53 25.35 -21.67
N VAL A 280 8.80 24.96 -21.71
CA VAL A 280 9.46 24.24 -20.60
C VAL A 280 9.61 25.17 -19.42
N ILE A 281 8.99 24.80 -18.30
CA ILE A 281 9.17 25.48 -17.00
C ILE A 281 10.39 24.90 -16.28
N GLU A 282 10.51 23.56 -16.32
CA GLU A 282 11.52 22.84 -15.55
C GLU A 282 11.90 21.52 -16.23
N SER A 283 13.19 21.12 -16.05
CA SER A 283 13.75 19.86 -16.55
C SER A 283 14.57 19.21 -15.43
N GLN A 284 13.97 18.25 -14.72
CA GLN A 284 14.55 17.59 -13.55
C GLN A 284 15.08 16.20 -13.91
N PHE A 285 16.37 15.94 -13.64
CA PHE A 285 16.95 14.61 -13.79
C PHE A 285 16.54 13.71 -12.61
N GLN A 286 15.96 12.55 -12.93
CA GLN A 286 15.48 11.57 -11.94
C GLN A 286 16.23 10.23 -12.03
N GLY A 287 17.50 10.24 -12.42
CA GLY A 287 18.36 9.06 -12.55
C GLY A 287 18.26 8.41 -13.94
N SER A 288 17.13 7.83 -14.32
CA SER A 288 16.94 7.17 -15.62
C SER A 288 16.27 8.05 -16.68
N LEU A 289 15.49 9.02 -16.26
CA LEU A 289 14.71 9.92 -17.11
C LEU A 289 14.76 11.35 -16.59
N TYR A 290 14.42 12.29 -17.46
CA TYR A 290 14.12 13.66 -17.10
C TYR A 290 12.60 13.83 -16.97
N LYS A 291 12.16 14.41 -15.85
CA LYS A 291 10.80 14.92 -15.67
C LYS A 291 10.76 16.33 -16.24
N ILE A 292 10.03 16.51 -17.33
CA ILE A 292 9.87 17.80 -17.99
C ILE A 292 8.51 18.37 -17.60
N ILE A 293 8.49 19.59 -17.06
CA ILE A 293 7.27 20.30 -16.73
C ILE A 293 7.06 21.38 -17.77
N LEU A 294 5.91 21.32 -18.46
CA LEU A 294 5.53 22.23 -19.52
C LEU A 294 4.34 23.09 -19.11
N LYS A 295 4.27 24.32 -19.58
CA LYS A 295 3.11 25.19 -19.47
C LYS A 295 2.57 25.48 -20.86
N THR A 296 1.30 25.17 -21.08
CA THR A 296 0.59 25.42 -22.33
C THR A 296 0.04 26.84 -22.40
N SER A 297 -0.38 27.27 -23.61
CA SER A 297 -1.03 28.57 -23.84
C SER A 297 -2.35 28.73 -23.10
N PHE A 298 -3.05 27.64 -22.79
CA PHE A 298 -4.29 27.62 -22.01
C PHE A 298 -4.05 27.38 -20.49
N ASN A 299 -2.83 27.72 -20.02
CA ASN A 299 -2.42 27.74 -18.61
C ASN A 299 -2.46 26.37 -17.88
N GLN A 300 -2.51 25.27 -18.63
CA GLN A 300 -2.39 23.91 -18.09
C GLN A 300 -0.93 23.51 -18.00
N GLN A 301 -0.54 22.89 -16.88
CA GLN A 301 0.76 22.23 -16.78
C GLN A 301 0.66 20.79 -17.23
N PHE A 302 1.70 20.33 -17.94
CA PHE A 302 1.91 18.93 -18.31
C PHE A 302 3.25 18.44 -17.80
N ILE A 303 3.26 17.23 -17.27
CA ILE A 303 4.45 16.48 -16.89
C ILE A 303 4.69 15.42 -17.94
N ILE A 304 5.90 15.38 -18.51
CA ILE A 304 6.30 14.42 -19.54
C ILE A 304 7.62 13.78 -19.14
N ASN A 305 7.78 12.49 -19.39
CA ASN A 305 9.04 11.78 -19.22
C ASN A 305 9.88 11.86 -20.50
N SER A 306 11.16 12.22 -20.37
CA SER A 306 12.10 12.31 -21.51
C SER A 306 13.44 11.65 -21.19
N LYS A 307 14.09 11.08 -22.21
CA LYS A 307 15.47 10.58 -22.09
C LYS A 307 16.53 11.69 -22.20
N GLN A 308 16.13 12.89 -22.60
CA GLN A 308 17.02 14.05 -22.83
C GLN A 308 16.51 15.25 -22.03
N PRO A 309 17.41 16.14 -21.56
CA PRO A 309 17.01 17.43 -20.99
C PRO A 309 16.47 18.35 -22.06
N TYR A 310 15.70 19.34 -21.65
CA TYR A 310 15.24 20.46 -22.49
C TYR A 310 15.53 21.77 -21.79
N GLU A 311 15.88 22.77 -22.59
CA GLU A 311 16.19 24.12 -22.09
C GLU A 311 14.92 24.81 -21.57
N ILE A 312 15.06 25.53 -20.45
CA ILE A 312 13.96 26.32 -19.87
C ILE A 312 13.55 27.38 -20.89
N ASN A 313 12.26 27.64 -20.99
CA ASN A 313 11.60 28.52 -21.99
C ASN A 313 11.64 28.02 -23.42
N SER A 314 12.26 26.87 -23.73
CA SER A 314 12.09 26.26 -25.05
C SER A 314 10.66 25.79 -25.29
N ASN A 315 10.17 25.90 -26.53
CA ASN A 315 8.81 25.46 -26.87
C ASN A 315 8.86 24.03 -27.43
N ILE A 316 8.08 23.12 -26.86
CA ILE A 316 8.05 21.72 -27.24
C ILE A 316 6.65 21.34 -27.70
N LYS A 317 6.57 20.63 -28.84
CA LYS A 317 5.36 19.95 -29.30
C LYS A 317 5.32 18.54 -28.72
N PHE A 318 4.18 18.13 -28.22
CA PHE A 318 3.95 16.82 -27.65
C PHE A 318 2.55 16.31 -27.96
N GLY A 319 2.35 14.99 -27.88
CA GLY A 319 1.07 14.40 -28.21
C GLY A 319 0.91 13.01 -27.63
N TRP A 320 -0.31 12.49 -27.71
CA TRP A 320 -0.70 11.18 -27.20
C TRP A 320 -1.84 10.58 -28.03
N LEU A 321 -2.11 9.29 -27.81
CA LEU A 321 -3.17 8.58 -28.50
C LEU A 321 -4.45 8.56 -27.64
N GLU A 322 -5.61 8.52 -28.27
CA GLU A 322 -6.92 8.47 -27.58
C GLU A 322 -7.03 7.27 -26.62
N LYS A 323 -6.48 6.12 -27.01
CA LYS A 323 -6.47 4.91 -26.17
C LYS A 323 -5.70 5.05 -24.85
N ASP A 324 -4.83 6.06 -24.73
CA ASP A 324 -3.94 6.26 -23.59
C ASP A 324 -4.55 7.22 -22.56
N ILE A 325 -5.69 7.84 -22.85
CA ILE A 325 -6.42 8.70 -21.91
C ILE A 325 -7.35 7.87 -21.02
N ILE A 326 -7.55 8.36 -19.80
CA ILE A 326 -8.51 7.80 -18.86
C ILE A 326 -9.55 8.88 -18.60
N ILE A 327 -10.81 8.60 -18.96
CA ILE A 327 -11.93 9.54 -18.84
C ILE A 327 -12.59 9.34 -17.48
N PHE A 328 -12.91 10.46 -16.80
CA PHE A 328 -13.66 10.47 -15.54
C PHE A 328 -15.06 11.06 -15.75
N ASP A 329 -16.01 10.56 -14.97
CA ASP A 329 -17.37 11.08 -14.93
C ASP A 329 -17.48 12.40 -14.14
#